data_249f8f421cceb583155dd02ff6e777e8
#
_entry.id   249f8f421cceb583155dd02ff6e777e8
#
_cell.length_a   1.000
_cell.length_b   1.000
_cell.length_c   1.000
_cell.angle_alpha   90.00
_cell.angle_beta   90.00
_cell.angle_gamma   90.00
#
_symmetry.space_group_name_H-M   'P 1'
#
loop_
_entity.id
_entity.type
_entity.pdbx_description
1 polymer ?
#
loop_
_entity_poly.entity_id
_entity_poly.type
_entity_poly.pdbx_seq_one_letter_code
_entity_poly.pdbx_strand_id
1 'polypeptide(L)'
;MLFRISPLWWPVLGVASPIIVPLLISKNRRFKKNLKLAGELNKDRLRQAEPFDVPELSFLELTVLVEDKTEESFLGDAGVSYLFRSDQGSLLYDVGFGPERPALAHNSAKLGIKLDQVDSLCISHLHPDHMGGLKASRAKCVTVPKELGMPKGQLCFLPDKA
;
A
#
# COMPACT_ATOMS: atom_id res chain seq x y z
N MET A 1 17.84 22.46 -7.87
CA MET A 1 17.02 23.58 -8.40
C MET A 1 16.86 24.62 -7.32
N LEU A 2 17.41 25.83 -7.49
CA LEU A 2 17.20 26.97 -6.59
C LEU A 2 15.88 27.63 -6.99
N PHE A 3 14.86 27.52 -6.17
CA PHE A 3 13.61 28.26 -6.36
C PHE A 3 13.88 29.76 -6.17
N ARG A 4 13.86 30.54 -7.27
CA ARG A 4 13.90 32.00 -7.20
C ARG A 4 12.49 32.50 -6.89
N ILE A 5 12.29 33.00 -5.66
CA ILE A 5 11.05 33.66 -5.27
C ILE A 5 11.04 35.04 -5.96
N SER A 6 9.94 35.37 -6.67
CA SER A 6 9.78 36.68 -7.29
C SER A 6 9.84 37.80 -6.24
N PRO A 7 10.54 38.90 -6.50
CA PRO A 7 10.63 40.05 -5.58
C PRO A 7 9.27 40.59 -5.10
N LEU A 8 8.22 40.44 -5.90
CA LEU A 8 6.83 40.84 -5.55
C LEU A 8 6.29 40.12 -4.29
N TRP A 9 6.84 38.97 -3.93
CA TRP A 9 6.39 38.21 -2.73
C TRP A 9 7.09 38.66 -1.45
N TRP A 10 8.17 39.44 -1.49
CA TRP A 10 8.91 39.85 -0.30
C TRP A 10 8.09 40.59 0.74
N PRO A 11 7.23 41.57 0.36
CA PRO A 11 6.38 42.28 1.31
C PRO A 11 5.39 41.32 1.99
N VAL A 12 4.78 40.40 1.23
CA VAL A 12 3.84 39.43 1.73
C VAL A 12 4.52 38.46 2.72
N LEU A 13 5.73 37.98 2.37
CA LEU A 13 6.52 37.12 3.24
C LEU A 13 6.97 37.86 4.52
N GLY A 14 7.32 39.14 4.39
CA GLY A 14 7.68 39.97 5.55
C GLY A 14 6.56 40.11 6.57
N VAL A 15 5.33 40.36 6.09
CA VAL A 15 4.13 40.49 6.94
C VAL A 15 3.68 39.13 7.50
N ALA A 16 3.77 38.06 6.71
CA ALA A 16 3.30 36.75 7.12
C ALA A 16 4.31 35.97 7.98
N SER A 17 5.62 36.27 7.87
CA SER A 17 6.69 35.52 8.55
C SER A 17 6.58 35.50 10.08
N PRO A 18 6.19 36.58 10.79
CA PRO A 18 6.03 36.55 12.24
C PRO A 18 4.99 35.54 12.74
N ILE A 19 4.04 35.20 11.89
CA ILE A 19 2.99 34.21 12.21
C ILE A 19 3.40 32.82 11.71
N ILE A 20 3.82 32.74 10.44
CA ILE A 20 4.11 31.47 9.80
C ILE A 20 5.33 30.78 10.43
N VAL A 21 6.40 31.52 10.70
CA VAL A 21 7.65 30.95 11.22
C VAL A 21 7.44 30.29 12.61
N PRO A 22 6.80 30.94 13.60
CA PRO A 22 6.50 30.29 14.87
C PRO A 22 5.59 29.06 14.74
N LEU A 23 4.61 29.10 13.83
CA LEU A 23 3.74 27.95 13.55
C LEU A 23 4.54 26.77 12.98
N LEU A 24 5.43 27.01 12.02
CA LEU A 24 6.29 25.98 11.44
C LEU A 24 7.25 25.40 12.48
N ILE A 25 7.84 26.26 13.33
CA ILE A 25 8.72 25.82 14.43
C ILE A 25 7.93 24.95 15.42
N SER A 26 6.74 25.38 15.81
CA SER A 26 5.86 24.62 16.71
C SER A 26 5.49 23.26 16.11
N LYS A 27 5.09 23.25 14.83
CA LYS A 27 4.76 22.03 14.08
C LYS A 27 5.95 21.07 14.02
N ASN A 28 7.14 21.59 13.72
CA ASN A 28 8.36 20.78 13.66
C ASN A 28 8.78 20.23 15.03
N ARG A 29 8.64 21.02 16.11
CA ARG A 29 8.88 20.55 17.49
C ARG A 29 7.91 19.44 17.88
N ARG A 30 6.61 19.60 17.56
CA ARG A 30 5.59 18.57 17.81
C ARG A 30 5.89 17.30 17.00
N PHE A 31 6.26 17.43 15.74
CA PHE A 31 6.66 16.31 14.89
C PHE A 31 7.84 15.54 15.48
N LYS A 32 8.93 16.24 15.86
CA LYS A 32 10.11 15.61 16.47
C LYS A 32 9.77 14.89 17.79
N LYS A 33 8.91 15.49 18.62
CA LYS A 33 8.42 14.86 19.85
C LYS A 33 7.63 13.58 19.56
N ASN A 34 6.71 13.64 18.59
CA ASN A 34 5.89 12.48 18.22
C ASN A 34 6.76 11.38 17.59
N LEU A 35 7.74 11.74 16.77
CA LEU A 35 8.68 10.79 16.18
C LEU A 35 9.48 10.04 17.25
N LYS A 36 9.98 10.77 18.27
CA LYS A 36 10.67 10.16 19.41
C LYS A 36 9.75 9.20 20.18
N LEU A 37 8.54 9.65 20.50
CA LEU A 37 7.56 8.83 21.21
C LEU A 37 7.20 7.57 20.39
N ALA A 38 6.95 7.71 19.09
CA ALA A 38 6.67 6.57 18.21
C ALA A 38 7.85 5.58 18.20
N GLY A 39 9.08 6.08 18.17
CA GLY A 39 10.28 5.23 18.24
C GLY A 39 10.41 4.47 19.57
N GLU A 40 10.07 5.11 20.68
CA GLU A 40 10.07 4.45 22.01
C GLU A 40 8.96 3.39 22.08
N LEU A 41 7.75 3.71 21.68
CA LEU A 41 6.63 2.76 21.62
C LEU A 41 6.93 1.57 20.72
N ASN A 42 7.57 1.80 19.58
CA ASN A 42 7.94 0.72 18.68
C ASN A 42 9.01 -0.20 19.27
N LYS A 43 10.02 0.36 19.98
CA LYS A 43 11.01 -0.43 20.71
C LYS A 43 10.37 -1.31 21.79
N ASP A 44 9.40 -0.75 22.53
CA ASP A 44 8.70 -1.50 23.57
C ASP A 44 7.82 -2.62 22.96
N ARG A 45 7.14 -2.36 21.85
CA ARG A 45 6.42 -3.39 21.10
C ARG A 45 7.34 -4.52 20.63
N LEU A 46 8.50 -4.18 20.09
CA LEU A 46 9.50 -5.18 19.66
C LEU A 46 10.03 -6.02 20.83
N ARG A 47 10.23 -5.40 22.02
CA ARG A 47 10.66 -6.14 23.21
C ARG A 47 9.59 -7.09 23.75
N GLN A 48 8.33 -6.74 23.56
CA GLN A 48 7.17 -7.53 24.00
C GLN A 48 6.66 -8.50 22.93
N ALA A 49 7.24 -8.43 21.72
CA ALA A 49 6.84 -9.31 20.63
C ALA A 49 7.26 -10.75 20.94
N GLU A 50 6.30 -11.64 20.94
CA GLU A 50 6.52 -13.08 20.99
C GLU A 50 6.58 -13.64 19.58
N PRO A 51 7.34 -14.71 19.33
CA PRO A 51 7.28 -15.44 18.08
C PRO A 51 5.86 -15.90 17.79
N PHE A 52 5.40 -15.72 16.55
CA PHE A 52 4.13 -16.30 16.13
C PHE A 52 4.28 -17.81 16.09
N ASP A 53 3.34 -18.50 16.71
CA ASP A 53 3.12 -19.93 16.48
C ASP A 53 2.34 -20.06 15.16
N VAL A 54 3.06 -20.28 14.08
CA VAL A 54 2.49 -20.42 12.73
C VAL A 54 2.72 -21.83 12.23
N PRO A 55 1.75 -22.42 11.51
CA PRO A 55 1.90 -23.74 10.93
C PRO A 55 3.03 -23.72 9.88
N GLU A 56 3.78 -24.80 9.83
CA GLU A 56 4.72 -25.03 8.74
C GLU A 56 3.96 -25.27 7.44
N LEU A 57 4.44 -24.66 6.36
CA LEU A 57 3.91 -24.91 5.03
C LEU A 57 4.72 -26.01 4.36
N SER A 58 4.04 -26.94 3.68
CA SER A 58 4.72 -27.98 2.89
C SER A 58 5.31 -27.41 1.59
N PHE A 59 4.72 -26.36 1.06
CA PHE A 59 5.23 -25.57 -0.06
C PHE A 59 4.70 -24.12 -0.01
N LEU A 60 5.42 -23.23 -0.66
CA LEU A 60 4.99 -21.86 -0.92
C LEU A 60 5.39 -21.47 -2.34
N GLU A 61 4.41 -21.14 -3.16
CA GLU A 61 4.58 -20.61 -4.51
C GLU A 61 4.25 -19.11 -4.51
N LEU A 62 5.14 -18.31 -5.09
CA LEU A 62 4.92 -16.89 -5.33
C LEU A 62 4.82 -16.63 -6.82
N THR A 63 3.71 -16.08 -7.28
CA THR A 63 3.54 -15.56 -8.64
C THR A 63 3.45 -14.04 -8.60
N VAL A 64 4.35 -13.36 -9.28
CA VAL A 64 4.32 -11.91 -9.47
C VAL A 64 3.33 -11.59 -10.59
N LEU A 65 2.22 -10.92 -10.26
CA LEU A 65 1.18 -10.56 -11.24
C LEU A 65 1.36 -9.13 -11.76
N VAL A 66 1.79 -8.20 -10.91
CA VAL A 66 2.06 -6.81 -11.28
C VAL A 66 3.36 -6.36 -10.62
N GLU A 67 4.22 -5.76 -11.42
CA GLU A 67 5.47 -5.11 -11.01
C GLU A 67 5.85 -4.06 -12.06
N ASP A 68 6.69 -3.10 -11.71
CA ASP A 68 7.15 -2.02 -12.61
C ASP A 68 7.92 -2.56 -13.81
N LYS A 69 8.78 -3.55 -13.57
CA LYS A 69 9.59 -4.19 -14.62
C LYS A 69 9.06 -5.58 -14.95
N THR A 70 8.76 -5.79 -16.21
CA THR A 70 8.20 -7.04 -16.70
C THR A 70 8.93 -7.53 -17.95
N GLU A 71 8.73 -8.79 -18.28
CA GLU A 71 9.10 -9.34 -19.59
C GLU A 71 8.19 -8.80 -20.69
N GLU A 72 8.66 -8.79 -21.95
CA GLU A 72 8.00 -8.16 -23.11
C GLU A 72 6.54 -8.52 -23.32
N SER A 73 6.11 -9.65 -22.81
CA SER A 73 4.76 -10.15 -23.05
C SER A 73 3.76 -9.84 -21.92
N PHE A 74 4.21 -9.22 -20.83
CA PHE A 74 3.41 -8.83 -19.69
C PHE A 74 3.30 -7.30 -19.59
N LEU A 75 2.28 -6.82 -18.91
CA LEU A 75 2.11 -5.39 -18.65
C LEU A 75 2.73 -5.03 -17.30
N GLY A 76 3.68 -4.08 -17.33
CA GLY A 76 4.23 -3.45 -16.13
C GLY A 76 3.34 -2.33 -15.62
N ASP A 77 3.39 -2.10 -14.32
CA ASP A 77 2.73 -0.98 -13.67
C ASP A 77 3.52 -0.56 -12.43
N ALA A 78 3.35 0.71 -12.00
CA ALA A 78 3.95 1.21 -10.77
C ALA A 78 3.35 0.59 -9.49
N GLY A 79 2.19 -0.06 -9.62
CA GLY A 79 1.59 -0.84 -8.54
C GLY A 79 2.20 -2.23 -8.43
N VAL A 80 1.79 -2.96 -7.40
CA VAL A 80 2.20 -4.35 -7.19
C VAL A 80 1.00 -5.26 -7.00
N SER A 81 1.16 -6.53 -7.39
CA SER A 81 0.24 -7.60 -7.04
C SER A 81 0.97 -8.94 -7.05
N TYR A 82 0.86 -9.66 -5.94
CA TYR A 82 1.51 -10.95 -5.74
C TYR A 82 0.49 -12.01 -5.35
N LEU A 83 0.54 -13.16 -6.00
CA LEU A 83 -0.27 -14.32 -5.61
C LEU A 83 0.61 -15.32 -4.89
N PHE A 84 0.28 -15.61 -3.65
CA PHE A 84 0.85 -16.68 -2.86
C PHE A 84 -0.07 -17.89 -2.90
N ARG A 85 0.50 -19.07 -3.09
CA ARG A 85 -0.21 -20.36 -2.99
C ARG A 85 0.55 -21.29 -2.06
N SER A 86 -0.17 -21.99 -1.25
CA SER A 86 0.38 -23.00 -0.33
C SER A 86 -0.61 -24.17 -0.15
N ASP A 87 -0.24 -25.14 0.63
CA ASP A 87 -1.13 -26.19 1.10
C ASP A 87 -2.25 -25.71 2.04
N GLN A 88 -2.13 -24.47 2.54
CA GLN A 88 -3.15 -23.82 3.39
C GLN A 88 -4.11 -22.92 2.60
N GLY A 89 -3.91 -22.78 1.29
CA GLY A 89 -4.75 -21.95 0.43
C GLY A 89 -3.97 -20.89 -0.36
N SER A 90 -4.69 -19.92 -0.87
CA SER A 90 -4.18 -18.85 -1.74
C SER A 90 -4.47 -17.47 -1.19
N LEU A 91 -3.50 -16.57 -1.35
CA LEU A 91 -3.58 -15.17 -0.93
C LEU A 91 -3.14 -14.25 -2.06
N LEU A 92 -4.01 -13.34 -2.48
CA LEU A 92 -3.66 -12.23 -3.32
C LEU A 92 -3.23 -11.04 -2.46
N TYR A 93 -2.02 -10.56 -2.67
CA TYR A 93 -1.45 -9.42 -1.95
C TYR A 93 -1.38 -8.22 -2.88
N ASP A 94 -2.12 -7.17 -2.57
CA ASP A 94 -2.37 -5.99 -3.38
C ASP A 94 -3.01 -6.30 -4.76
N VAL A 95 -3.58 -5.28 -5.40
CA VAL A 95 -4.35 -5.45 -6.65
C VAL A 95 -4.02 -4.41 -7.71
N GLY A 96 -2.91 -3.70 -7.57
CA GLY A 96 -2.46 -2.71 -8.55
C GLY A 96 -3.40 -1.51 -8.69
N PHE A 97 -3.21 -0.74 -9.75
CA PHE A 97 -3.95 0.51 -10.04
C PHE A 97 -5.41 0.29 -10.46
N GLY A 98 -5.73 -0.83 -11.07
CA GLY A 98 -7.09 -1.11 -11.53
C GLY A 98 -7.39 -0.69 -12.97
N PRO A 99 -8.63 -0.27 -13.30
CA PRO A 99 -9.13 -0.30 -14.67
C PRO A 99 -8.40 0.60 -15.67
N GLU A 100 -7.82 1.69 -15.20
CA GLU A 100 -7.03 2.61 -16.05
C GLU A 100 -5.68 1.99 -16.46
N ARG A 101 -5.23 1.00 -15.70
CA ARG A 101 -4.00 0.24 -15.92
C ARG A 101 -4.28 -1.25 -15.74
N PRO A 102 -4.64 -1.97 -16.81
CA PRO A 102 -5.20 -3.32 -16.71
C PRO A 102 -4.14 -4.41 -16.49
N ALA A 103 -2.96 -4.09 -15.93
CA ALA A 103 -1.86 -5.02 -15.77
C ALA A 103 -2.27 -6.29 -15.02
N LEU A 104 -2.97 -6.17 -13.88
CA LEU A 104 -3.43 -7.33 -13.11
C LEU A 104 -4.36 -8.23 -13.92
N ALA A 105 -5.37 -7.67 -14.59
CA ALA A 105 -6.32 -8.45 -15.38
C ALA A 105 -5.65 -9.10 -16.59
N HIS A 106 -4.78 -8.38 -17.29
CA HIS A 106 -4.05 -8.89 -18.44
C HIS A 106 -3.10 -10.04 -18.04
N ASN A 107 -2.27 -9.81 -17.03
CA ASN A 107 -1.24 -10.74 -16.62
C ASN A 107 -1.85 -12.01 -15.99
N SER A 108 -2.87 -11.88 -15.17
CA SER A 108 -3.57 -13.04 -14.60
C SER A 108 -4.26 -13.87 -15.68
N ALA A 109 -4.93 -13.24 -16.66
CA ALA A 109 -5.52 -13.95 -17.79
C ALA A 109 -4.47 -14.70 -18.60
N LYS A 110 -3.32 -14.08 -18.87
CA LYS A 110 -2.22 -14.68 -19.61
C LYS A 110 -1.61 -15.88 -18.88
N LEU A 111 -1.53 -15.84 -17.56
CA LEU A 111 -1.04 -16.93 -16.71
C LEU A 111 -2.12 -17.98 -16.42
N GLY A 112 -3.34 -17.81 -16.93
CA GLY A 112 -4.48 -18.71 -16.67
C GLY A 112 -4.97 -18.66 -15.22
N ILE A 113 -4.67 -17.58 -14.49
CA ILE A 113 -5.04 -17.42 -13.09
C ILE A 113 -6.42 -16.79 -13.01
N LYS A 114 -7.32 -17.46 -12.28
CA LYS A 114 -8.67 -16.99 -11.99
C LYS A 114 -8.69 -16.31 -10.64
N LEU A 115 -8.77 -14.98 -10.64
CA LEU A 115 -8.73 -14.17 -9.42
C LEU A 115 -9.95 -14.40 -8.52
N ASP A 116 -11.08 -14.83 -9.08
CA ASP A 116 -12.31 -15.19 -8.33
C ASP A 116 -12.21 -16.53 -7.57
N GLN A 117 -11.14 -17.27 -7.77
CA GLN A 117 -10.85 -18.53 -7.07
C GLN A 117 -9.78 -18.37 -5.98
N VAL A 118 -9.29 -17.17 -5.76
CA VAL A 118 -8.34 -16.89 -4.67
C VAL A 118 -9.09 -16.81 -3.34
N ASP A 119 -8.56 -17.48 -2.30
CA ASP A 119 -9.24 -17.63 -1.02
C ASP A 119 -9.24 -16.34 -0.19
N SER A 120 -8.15 -15.57 -0.24
CA SER A 120 -7.96 -14.39 0.59
C SER A 120 -7.31 -13.24 -0.18
N LEU A 121 -7.63 -12.02 0.24
CA LEU A 121 -7.01 -10.80 -0.27
C LEU A 121 -6.44 -9.98 0.90
N CYS A 122 -5.21 -9.55 0.76
CA CYS A 122 -4.56 -8.62 1.67
C CYS A 122 -4.18 -7.34 0.92
N ILE A 123 -4.51 -6.20 1.48
CA ILE A 123 -4.09 -4.88 0.97
C ILE A 123 -3.07 -4.30 1.94
N SER A 124 -1.87 -4.02 1.44
CA SER A 124 -0.76 -3.49 2.24
C SER A 124 -1.07 -2.10 2.81
N HIS A 125 -1.63 -1.22 1.96
CA HIS A 125 -2.03 0.13 2.33
C HIS A 125 -2.99 0.76 1.29
N LEU A 126 -3.55 1.92 1.62
CA LEU A 126 -4.66 2.52 0.86
C LEU A 126 -4.24 3.42 -0.32
N HIS A 127 -3.06 3.24 -0.87
CA HIS A 127 -2.67 3.97 -2.08
C HIS A 127 -3.32 3.37 -3.33
N PRO A 128 -3.59 4.20 -4.37
CA PRO A 128 -4.29 3.74 -5.57
C PRO A 128 -3.57 2.63 -6.34
N ASP A 129 -2.26 2.61 -6.31
CA ASP A 129 -1.37 1.62 -6.94
C ASP A 129 -1.33 0.26 -6.23
N HIS A 130 -1.93 0.17 -5.05
CA HIS A 130 -2.07 -1.07 -4.28
C HIS A 130 -3.52 -1.55 -4.19
N MET A 131 -4.48 -0.62 -4.09
CA MET A 131 -5.89 -0.95 -3.90
C MET A 131 -6.80 -0.55 -5.06
N GLY A 132 -6.27 0.04 -6.11
CA GLY A 132 -7.05 0.55 -7.24
C GLY A 132 -7.89 -0.53 -7.94
N GLY A 133 -7.37 -1.75 -8.01
CA GLY A 133 -8.08 -2.92 -8.52
C GLY A 133 -9.38 -3.25 -7.79
N LEU A 134 -9.55 -2.88 -6.52
CA LEU A 134 -10.82 -3.03 -5.81
C LEU A 134 -11.91 -2.13 -6.39
N LYS A 135 -11.57 -0.92 -6.84
CA LYS A 135 -12.49 -0.02 -7.55
C LYS A 135 -12.84 -0.58 -8.92
N ALA A 136 -11.88 -1.19 -9.58
CA ALA A 136 -12.06 -1.86 -10.85
C ALA A 136 -13.03 -3.04 -10.76
N SER A 137 -12.99 -3.81 -9.69
CA SER A 137 -13.92 -4.94 -9.51
C SER A 137 -15.38 -4.47 -9.47
N ARG A 138 -15.66 -3.30 -8.89
CA ARG A 138 -16.99 -2.67 -8.94
C ARG A 138 -17.41 -2.27 -10.34
N ALA A 139 -16.44 -1.88 -11.18
CA ALA A 139 -16.66 -1.54 -12.59
C ALA A 139 -16.68 -2.77 -13.51
N LYS A 140 -16.63 -3.99 -13.01
CA LYS A 140 -16.53 -5.27 -13.73
C LYS A 140 -15.25 -5.44 -14.54
N CYS A 141 -14.19 -4.72 -14.22
CA CYS A 141 -12.93 -4.79 -14.95
C CYS A 141 -11.95 -5.82 -14.38
N VAL A 142 -12.03 -6.11 -13.07
CA VAL A 142 -11.22 -7.12 -12.39
C VAL A 142 -12.14 -7.95 -11.50
N THR A 143 -12.02 -9.26 -11.58
CA THR A 143 -12.73 -10.16 -10.67
C THR A 143 -11.88 -10.33 -9.41
N VAL A 144 -12.34 -9.76 -8.33
CA VAL A 144 -11.77 -9.98 -7.00
C VAL A 144 -12.57 -11.08 -6.30
N PRO A 145 -11.98 -11.90 -5.42
CA PRO A 145 -12.71 -12.94 -4.70
C PRO A 145 -13.98 -12.39 -4.06
N LYS A 146 -15.11 -13.09 -4.19
CA LYS A 146 -16.43 -12.65 -3.68
C LYS A 146 -16.43 -12.53 -2.17
N GLU A 147 -15.68 -13.36 -1.51
CA GLU A 147 -15.42 -13.32 -0.10
C GLU A 147 -14.03 -12.72 0.08
N LEU A 148 -14.01 -11.43 0.36
CA LEU A 148 -12.89 -10.90 1.10
C LEU A 148 -12.93 -11.68 2.41
N GLY A 149 -12.15 -12.76 2.47
CA GLY A 149 -12.00 -13.58 3.67
C GLY A 149 -11.32 -12.77 4.75
N MET A 150 -12.07 -11.79 5.24
CA MET A 150 -11.65 -11.04 6.40
C MET A 150 -11.91 -11.94 7.61
N PRO A 151 -10.89 -12.30 8.37
CA PRO A 151 -11.11 -12.81 9.69
C PRO A 151 -12.03 -11.81 10.38
N LYS A 152 -13.13 -12.26 10.97
CA LYS A 152 -14.05 -11.42 11.73
C LYS A 152 -13.22 -10.61 12.73
N GLY A 153 -13.01 -9.32 12.46
CA GLY A 153 -12.34 -8.39 13.34
C GLY A 153 -11.00 -7.79 12.89
N GLN A 154 -10.40 -8.20 11.76
CA GLN A 154 -9.16 -7.58 11.29
C GLN A 154 -9.25 -7.19 9.83
N LEU A 155 -9.79 -5.99 9.60
CA LEU A 155 -9.35 -5.16 8.50
C LEU A 155 -7.97 -4.66 8.88
N CYS A 156 -6.92 -5.28 8.35
CA CYS A 156 -5.59 -4.67 8.39
C CYS A 156 -5.48 -3.58 7.34
N PHE A 157 -6.33 -2.58 7.46
CA PHE A 157 -6.01 -1.28 6.94
C PHE A 157 -5.12 -0.65 8.01
N LEU A 158 -3.83 -0.54 7.75
CA LEU A 158 -3.02 0.41 8.48
C LEU A 158 -3.60 1.78 8.11
N PRO A 159 -4.29 2.48 9.02
CA PRO A 159 -4.82 3.79 8.69
C PRO A 159 -3.63 4.68 8.42
N ASP A 160 -3.57 5.18 7.19
CA ASP A 160 -2.69 6.27 6.82
C ASP A 160 -3.10 7.48 7.65
N LYS A 161 -2.54 7.60 8.83
CA LYS A 161 -2.60 8.85 9.59
C LYS A 161 -1.47 9.72 9.06
N ALA A 162 -1.77 10.36 7.93
CA ALA A 162 -1.01 11.52 7.54
C ALA A 162 -0.95 12.59 8.66
#